data_ce30b6c50033f8d85d41e08ab80bd73c
#
_entry.id   ce30b6c50033f8d85d41e08ab80bd73c
#
_cell.length_a   1.000
_cell.length_b   1.000
_cell.length_c   1.000
_cell.angle_alpha   90.00
_cell.angle_beta   90.00
_cell.angle_gamma   90.00
#
_symmetry.space_group_name_H-M   'P 1'
#
loop_
_entity.id
_entity.type
_entity.pdbx_description
1 polymer ?
#
loop_
_entity_poly.entity_id
_entity_poly.type
_entity_poly.pdbx_seq_one_letter_code
_entity_poly.pdbx_strand_id
1 'polypeptide(L)'
;MSGTDVRITGGCQCGAVRYALHATPSKPHICHCRMCQKSVGGPFAVFTKLPIATFRWTRGVPAEWASSSLGVRQFCAQCGTPLGYRYAHGPETADQYLTAGGFDDYQAVAPTVQMGVE
;
A
#
# COMPACT_ATOMS: atom_id res chain seq x y z
N MET A 1 0.43 23.89 17.27
CA MET A 1 0.64 22.69 16.48
C MET A 1 2.05 22.23 16.61
N SER A 2 2.24 21.07 17.06
CA SER A 2 3.59 20.55 17.17
C SER A 2 4.13 20.19 15.80
N GLY A 3 5.45 20.19 15.65
CA GLY A 3 6.09 19.76 14.40
C GLY A 3 6.01 18.27 14.17
N THR A 4 5.20 17.55 14.97
CA THR A 4 5.05 16.12 14.85
C THR A 4 3.92 15.71 13.92
N ASP A 5 3.18 16.66 13.38
CA ASP A 5 2.15 16.33 12.40
C ASP A 5 2.79 15.78 11.14
N VAL A 6 2.37 14.57 10.78
CA VAL A 6 2.83 13.91 9.58
C VAL A 6 1.67 13.86 8.60
N ARG A 7 1.94 14.23 7.34
CA ARG A 7 0.99 14.06 6.27
C ARG A 7 1.73 13.58 5.04
N ILE A 8 1.51 12.33 4.70
CA ILE A 8 2.12 11.70 3.54
C ILE A 8 0.97 11.34 2.60
N THR A 9 1.11 11.67 1.33
CA THR A 9 0.04 11.47 0.36
C THR A 9 0.48 10.57 -0.78
N GLY A 10 -0.49 10.00 -1.45
CA GLY A 10 -0.27 9.18 -2.63
C GLY A 10 -1.57 8.87 -3.35
N GLY A 11 -1.49 8.00 -4.33
CA GLY A 11 -2.65 7.59 -5.11
C GLY A 11 -2.27 6.86 -6.37
N CYS A 12 -3.26 6.68 -7.25
CA CYS A 12 -3.08 5.98 -8.52
C CYS A 12 -2.54 6.92 -9.60
N GLN A 13 -2.11 6.33 -10.70
CA GLN A 13 -1.52 7.08 -11.81
C GLN A 13 -2.48 8.10 -12.40
N CYS A 14 -3.77 7.75 -12.55
CA CYS A 14 -4.74 8.66 -13.17
C CYS A 14 -5.29 9.70 -12.19
N GLY A 15 -5.02 9.56 -10.90
CA GLY A 15 -5.49 10.51 -9.89
C GLY A 15 -6.91 10.28 -9.39
N ALA A 16 -7.62 9.28 -9.90
CA ALA A 16 -8.98 9.01 -9.47
C ALA A 16 -9.07 8.56 -8.02
N VAL A 17 -8.03 7.90 -7.52
CA VAL A 17 -7.96 7.44 -6.14
C VAL A 17 -6.77 8.09 -5.46
N ARG A 18 -7.02 8.73 -4.32
CA ARG A 18 -5.98 9.40 -3.54
C ARG A 18 -6.11 9.01 -2.08
N TYR A 19 -4.99 9.06 -1.36
CA TYR A 19 -4.98 8.75 0.07
C TYR A 19 -4.02 9.65 0.83
N ALA A 20 -4.18 9.65 2.14
CA ALA A 20 -3.29 10.36 3.05
C ALA A 20 -3.04 9.52 4.29
N LEU A 21 -1.81 9.62 4.80
CA LEU A 21 -1.39 9.03 6.05
C LEU A 21 -1.07 10.14 7.04
N HIS A 22 -1.38 9.90 8.30
CA HIS A 22 -1.10 10.84 9.38
C HIS A 22 -0.11 10.26 10.39
N ALA A 23 0.65 9.26 9.97
CA ALA A 23 1.73 8.66 10.73
C ALA A 23 2.78 8.16 9.76
N THR A 24 4.02 8.02 10.24
CA THR A 24 5.09 7.45 9.43
C THR A 24 4.85 5.95 9.28
N PRO A 25 4.81 5.44 8.05
CA PRO A 25 4.60 4.00 7.86
C PRO A 25 5.84 3.21 8.24
N SER A 26 5.70 1.89 8.32
CA SER A 26 6.82 1.00 8.57
C SER A 26 7.86 1.13 7.47
N LYS A 27 9.08 0.65 7.76
CA LYS A 27 10.11 0.55 6.73
C LYS A 27 9.58 -0.30 5.58
N PRO A 28 9.76 0.14 4.33
CA PRO A 28 9.31 -0.64 3.19
C PRO A 28 10.05 -1.96 3.07
N HIS A 29 9.36 -2.97 2.60
CA HIS A 29 9.95 -4.28 2.35
C HIS A 29 9.59 -4.77 0.96
N ILE A 30 10.43 -5.61 0.41
CA ILE A 30 10.23 -6.20 -0.92
C ILE A 30 9.68 -7.61 -0.73
N CYS A 31 8.58 -7.90 -1.39
CA CYS A 31 7.95 -9.20 -1.35
C CYS A 31 8.10 -9.89 -2.71
N HIS A 32 8.73 -11.07 -2.70
CA HIS A 32 9.00 -11.85 -3.91
C HIS A 32 7.99 -12.98 -4.12
N CYS A 33 6.93 -13.08 -3.34
CA CYS A 33 5.99 -14.18 -3.49
C CYS A 33 5.24 -14.10 -4.83
N ARG A 34 4.82 -15.26 -5.33
CA ARG A 34 4.21 -15.34 -6.66
C ARG A 34 2.93 -14.52 -6.79
N MET A 35 2.12 -14.48 -5.72
CA MET A 35 0.89 -13.67 -5.76
C MET A 35 1.21 -12.20 -5.87
N CYS A 36 2.21 -11.72 -5.14
CA CYS A 36 2.64 -10.32 -5.23
C CYS A 36 3.21 -10.01 -6.61
N GLN A 37 4.02 -10.92 -7.17
CA GLN A 37 4.56 -10.74 -8.52
C GLN A 37 3.44 -10.57 -9.53
N LYS A 38 2.42 -11.41 -9.45
CA LYS A 38 1.30 -11.32 -10.40
C LYS A 38 0.47 -10.07 -10.17
N SER A 39 0.28 -9.66 -8.92
CA SER A 39 -0.57 -8.51 -8.63
C SER A 39 0.02 -7.20 -9.14
N VAL A 40 1.35 -7.08 -9.16
CA VAL A 40 2.01 -5.86 -9.63
C VAL A 40 2.61 -6.01 -11.01
N GLY A 41 2.65 -7.22 -11.56
CA GLY A 41 3.19 -7.45 -12.90
C GLY A 41 4.69 -7.34 -12.96
N GLY A 42 5.40 -7.67 -11.89
CA GLY A 42 6.85 -7.55 -11.83
C GLY A 42 7.48 -8.65 -11.00
N PRO A 43 8.82 -8.64 -10.89
CA PRO A 43 9.51 -9.71 -10.16
C PRO A 43 9.34 -9.63 -8.65
N PHE A 44 8.88 -8.49 -8.15
CA PHE A 44 8.61 -8.32 -6.72
C PHE A 44 7.68 -7.14 -6.53
N ALA A 45 7.08 -7.05 -5.34
CA ALA A 45 6.28 -5.91 -4.93
C ALA A 45 6.94 -5.24 -3.73
N VAL A 46 6.79 -3.93 -3.60
CA VAL A 46 7.31 -3.17 -2.46
C VAL A 46 6.13 -2.66 -1.67
N PHE A 47 6.08 -3.02 -0.40
CA PHE A 47 4.99 -2.64 0.50
C PHE A 47 5.51 -1.93 1.73
N THR A 48 4.69 -1.05 2.26
CA THR A 48 4.83 -0.54 3.61
C THR A 48 3.50 -0.72 4.32
N LYS A 49 3.49 -0.66 5.66
CA LYS A 49 2.24 -0.81 6.39
C LYS A 49 2.12 0.27 7.46
N LEU A 50 0.89 0.51 7.88
CA LEU A 50 0.59 1.50 8.91
C LEU A 50 -0.74 1.13 9.56
N PRO A 51 -0.97 1.57 10.82
CA PRO A 51 -2.26 1.35 11.44
C PRO A 51 -3.37 1.99 10.62
N ILE A 52 -4.45 1.25 10.39
CA ILE A 52 -5.54 1.74 9.54
C ILE A 52 -6.16 3.03 10.09
N ALA A 53 -6.08 3.23 11.40
CA ALA A 53 -6.60 4.45 12.04
C ALA A 53 -5.86 5.71 11.61
N THR A 54 -4.64 5.59 11.08
CA THR A 54 -3.81 6.72 10.63
C THR A 54 -3.89 6.94 9.12
N PHE A 55 -4.75 6.22 8.44
CA PHE A 55 -4.86 6.19 6.99
C PHE A 55 -6.28 6.48 6.55
N ARG A 56 -6.44 7.15 5.41
CA ARG A 56 -7.75 7.26 4.78
C ARG A 56 -7.62 7.55 3.29
N TRP A 57 -8.63 7.10 2.55
CA TRP A 57 -8.80 7.47 1.15
C TRP A 57 -9.38 8.87 1.11
N THR A 58 -8.70 9.79 0.43
CA THR A 58 -9.11 11.21 0.38
C THR A 58 -9.86 11.55 -0.90
N ARG A 59 -9.75 10.70 -1.93
CA ARG A 59 -10.51 10.86 -3.18
C ARG A 59 -10.76 9.48 -3.76
N GLY A 60 -12.00 9.24 -4.16
CA GLY A 60 -12.38 7.97 -4.75
C GLY A 60 -12.29 6.80 -3.80
N VAL A 61 -12.62 5.65 -4.30
CA VAL A 61 -12.56 4.39 -3.56
C VAL A 61 -11.89 3.37 -4.46
N PRO A 62 -10.89 2.64 -3.99
CA PRO A 62 -10.27 1.61 -4.83
C PRO A 62 -11.22 0.46 -5.07
N ALA A 63 -11.06 -0.21 -6.22
CA ALA A 63 -11.68 -1.49 -6.44
C ALA A 63 -10.99 -2.51 -5.55
N GLU A 64 -11.71 -3.57 -5.18
CA GLU A 64 -11.18 -4.61 -4.32
C GLU A 64 -11.40 -5.97 -4.95
N TRP A 65 -10.42 -6.84 -4.79
CA TRP A 65 -10.50 -8.22 -5.23
C TRP A 65 -9.97 -9.12 -4.14
N ALA A 66 -10.79 -10.09 -3.73
CA ALA A 66 -10.38 -11.08 -2.75
C ALA A 66 -9.38 -12.03 -3.41
N SER A 67 -8.09 -11.78 -3.19
CA SER A 67 -7.04 -12.58 -3.82
C SER A 67 -6.90 -13.96 -3.18
N SER A 68 -7.40 -14.10 -1.95
CA SER A 68 -7.44 -15.37 -1.22
C SER A 68 -8.47 -15.23 -0.12
N SER A 69 -8.67 -16.32 0.65
CA SER A 69 -9.53 -16.24 1.82
C SER A 69 -8.97 -15.35 2.92
N LEU A 70 -7.70 -14.97 2.82
CA LEU A 70 -7.00 -14.22 3.87
C LEU A 70 -6.92 -12.73 3.59
N GLY A 71 -7.02 -12.31 2.34
CA GLY A 71 -6.77 -10.92 2.06
C GLY A 71 -7.37 -10.38 0.78
N VAL A 72 -7.39 -9.05 0.70
CA VAL A 72 -8.04 -8.30 -0.36
C VAL A 72 -7.02 -7.34 -0.96
N ARG A 73 -6.92 -7.35 -2.29
CA ARG A 73 -6.08 -6.43 -3.03
C ARG A 73 -6.90 -5.24 -3.48
N GLN A 74 -6.29 -4.07 -3.41
CA GLN A 74 -6.94 -2.79 -3.73
C GLN A 74 -6.21 -2.14 -4.90
N PHE A 75 -6.96 -1.66 -5.86
CA PHE A 75 -6.40 -1.07 -7.07
C PHE A 75 -7.38 -0.06 -7.66
N CYS A 76 -6.87 0.80 -8.53
CA CYS A 76 -7.73 1.77 -9.21
C CYS A 76 -8.52 1.06 -10.31
N ALA A 77 -9.85 1.21 -10.30
CA ALA A 77 -10.70 0.60 -11.30
C ALA A 77 -10.52 1.23 -12.68
N GLN A 78 -10.01 2.45 -12.75
CA GLN A 78 -9.86 3.16 -14.02
C GLN A 78 -8.52 2.92 -14.69
N CYS A 79 -7.41 3.03 -13.93
CA CYS A 79 -6.08 2.90 -14.50
C CYS A 79 -5.33 1.63 -14.10
N GLY A 80 -5.88 0.87 -13.17
CA GLY A 80 -5.29 -0.41 -12.77
C GLY A 80 -4.13 -0.32 -11.79
N THR A 81 -3.74 0.86 -11.36
CA THR A 81 -2.62 1.00 -10.41
C THR A 81 -2.87 0.17 -9.16
N PRO A 82 -1.97 -0.76 -8.80
CA PRO A 82 -2.06 -1.44 -7.51
C PRO A 82 -1.83 -0.42 -6.39
N LEU A 83 -2.72 -0.42 -5.40
CA LEU A 83 -2.68 0.60 -4.35
C LEU A 83 -2.38 0.00 -2.99
N GLY A 84 -2.99 -1.14 -2.66
CA GLY A 84 -2.82 -1.66 -1.34
C GLY A 84 -3.30 -3.08 -1.17
N TYR A 85 -3.20 -3.51 0.07
CA TYR A 85 -3.60 -4.85 0.48
C TYR A 85 -4.06 -4.77 1.93
N ARG A 86 -5.11 -5.48 2.26
CA ARG A 86 -5.53 -5.61 3.66
C ARG A 86 -5.90 -7.06 3.95
N TYR A 87 -5.63 -7.46 5.18
CA TYR A 87 -6.04 -8.79 5.64
C TYR A 87 -7.50 -8.76 6.03
N ALA A 88 -8.21 -9.83 5.69
CA ALA A 88 -9.64 -9.94 5.98
C ALA A 88 -9.90 -10.49 7.38
N HIS A 89 -8.93 -11.19 7.96
CA HIS A 89 -9.08 -11.86 9.25
C HIS A 89 -7.80 -11.72 10.07
N GLY A 90 -7.95 -11.81 11.38
CA GLY A 90 -6.82 -11.83 12.29
C GLY A 90 -6.38 -10.45 12.76
N PRO A 91 -5.30 -10.39 13.54
CA PRO A 91 -4.83 -9.12 14.11
C PRO A 91 -4.34 -8.14 13.05
N GLU A 92 -3.90 -8.62 11.89
CA GLU A 92 -3.42 -7.76 10.81
C GLU A 92 -4.53 -6.93 10.18
N THR A 93 -5.79 -7.19 10.49
CA THR A 93 -6.90 -6.35 10.00
C THR A 93 -6.79 -4.91 10.50
N ALA A 94 -6.00 -4.66 11.53
CA ALA A 94 -5.78 -3.32 12.05
C ALA A 94 -4.80 -2.51 11.19
N ASP A 95 -4.16 -3.13 10.22
CA ASP A 95 -3.14 -2.49 9.38
C ASP A 95 -3.60 -2.37 7.93
N GLN A 96 -3.17 -1.28 7.29
CA GLN A 96 -3.29 -1.10 5.86
C GLN A 96 -1.91 -1.27 5.25
N TYR A 97 -1.79 -2.10 4.22
CA TYR A 97 -0.57 -2.24 3.44
C TYR A 97 -0.71 -1.39 2.19
N LEU A 98 0.33 -0.67 1.83
CA LEU A 98 0.34 0.19 0.64
C LEU A 98 1.53 -0.16 -0.23
N THR A 99 1.30 -0.17 -1.56
CA THR A 99 2.40 -0.31 -2.51
C THR A 99 3.23 0.97 -2.50
N ALA A 100 4.54 0.83 -2.43
CA ALA A 100 5.43 2.00 -2.30
C ALA A 100 5.35 2.92 -3.51
N GLY A 101 5.10 2.37 -4.70
CA GLY A 101 5.03 3.18 -5.92
C GLY A 101 3.88 4.15 -5.97
N GLY A 102 2.87 4.00 -5.11
CA GLY A 102 1.74 4.92 -5.05
C GLY A 102 2.01 6.20 -4.30
N PHE A 103 3.08 6.27 -3.54
CA PHE A 103 3.41 7.46 -2.74
C PHE A 103 3.88 8.59 -3.65
N ASP A 104 3.44 9.82 -3.36
CA ASP A 104 3.87 10.99 -4.13
C ASP A 104 5.38 11.20 -4.00
N ASP A 105 5.92 10.98 -2.81
CA ASP A 105 7.36 11.03 -2.58
C ASP A 105 7.89 9.62 -2.39
N TYR A 106 8.27 8.99 -3.49
CA TYR A 106 8.78 7.61 -3.44
C TYR A 106 10.05 7.51 -2.58
N GLN A 107 10.87 8.55 -2.53
CA GLN A 107 12.13 8.48 -1.77
C GLN A 107 11.88 8.27 -0.28
N ALA A 108 10.76 8.75 0.23
CA ALA A 108 10.42 8.57 1.64
C ALA A 108 10.12 7.10 1.99
N VAL A 109 9.83 6.28 0.98
CA VAL A 109 9.47 4.87 1.16
C VAL A 109 10.31 3.95 0.30
N ALA A 110 11.49 4.40 -0.13
CA ALA A 110 12.39 3.55 -0.90
C ALA A 110 12.85 2.37 -0.04
N PRO A 111 12.81 1.15 -0.56
CA PRO A 111 13.12 -0.03 0.25
C PRO A 111 14.61 -0.13 0.54
N THR A 112 14.93 -0.59 1.75
CA THR A 112 16.29 -0.90 2.15
C THR A 112 16.45 -2.36 2.54
N VAL A 113 15.35 -3.12 2.54
CA VAL A 113 15.34 -4.51 2.97
C VAL A 113 14.64 -5.34 1.91
N GLN A 114 15.20 -6.51 1.59
CA GLN A 114 14.61 -7.45 0.65
C GLN A 114 14.22 -8.73 1.38
N MET A 115 13.04 -9.25 1.04
CA MET A 115 12.49 -10.48 1.61
C MET A 115 12.27 -11.49 0.50
N GLY A 116 12.55 -12.77 0.78
CA GLY A 116 12.29 -13.83 -0.18
C GLY A 116 13.26 -13.88 -1.35
N VAL A 117 14.41 -13.25 -1.23
CA VAL A 117 15.46 -13.31 -2.25
C VAL A 117 16.22 -14.63 -2.12
N GLU A 118 16.42 -15.31 -3.25
CA GLU A 118 17.22 -16.53 -3.31
C GLU A 118 18.70 -16.22 -3.41
#